data_b2dc351a2e66d7cf606662ab9c302d36
#
_entry.id   b2dc351a2e66d7cf606662ab9c302d36
#
_cell.length_a   1.000
_cell.length_b   1.000
_cell.length_c   1.000
_cell.angle_alpha   90.00
_cell.angle_beta   90.00
_cell.angle_gamma   90.00
#
_symmetry.space_group_name_H-M   'P 1'
#
loop_
_entity.id
_entity.type
_entity.pdbx_description
1 polymer ?
#
loop_
_entity_poly.entity_id
_entity_poly.type
_entity_poly.pdbx_seq_one_letter_code
_entity_poly.pdbx_strand_id
1 'polypeptide(L)'
;ATTTNERNVIAKVVENASVEIPAPMLEAQLDNMLYDYQTRLAQQGIPMDQYLKITGQTVEQIKDQMKESAEKNLKTSLVIEAIMEKENITVADERVDEEFKKIAEQYKMEYDDLMKTVSEEQKESMKREVAFQETIDMLVAEANLVKAEKKSKKAAEDEEKTEE
;
A
#
# COMPACT_ATOMS: atom_id res chain seq x y z
N ALA A 1 -11.09 -6.07 -10.99
CA ALA A 1 -10.16 -5.87 -12.12
C ALA A 1 -9.16 -4.75 -11.85
N THR A 2 -9.55 -3.63 -11.25
CA THR A 2 -8.69 -2.48 -10.95
C THR A 2 -7.59 -2.86 -9.95
N THR A 3 -7.92 -3.45 -8.83
CA THR A 3 -6.99 -3.83 -7.76
C THR A 3 -5.90 -4.82 -8.21
N THR A 4 -6.19 -5.71 -9.15
CA THR A 4 -5.19 -6.65 -9.69
C THR A 4 -4.20 -5.94 -10.61
N ASN A 5 -4.67 -4.97 -11.41
CA ASN A 5 -3.81 -4.17 -12.28
C ASN A 5 -2.87 -3.27 -11.48
N GLU A 6 -3.38 -2.62 -10.44
CA GLU A 6 -2.61 -1.81 -9.49
C GLU A 6 -1.48 -2.63 -8.87
N ARG A 7 -1.80 -3.80 -8.31
CA ARG A 7 -0.80 -4.71 -7.71
C ARG A 7 0.28 -5.13 -8.71
N ASN A 8 -0.08 -5.40 -9.95
CA ASN A 8 0.88 -5.80 -10.98
C ASN A 8 1.79 -4.65 -11.41
N VAL A 9 1.27 -3.43 -11.49
CA VAL A 9 2.07 -2.23 -11.80
C VAL A 9 3.05 -1.95 -10.68
N ILE A 10 2.58 -1.91 -9.43
CA ILE A 10 3.42 -1.68 -8.26
C ILE A 10 4.50 -2.78 -8.16
N ALA A 11 4.15 -4.05 -8.34
CA ALA A 11 5.11 -5.14 -8.30
C ALA A 11 6.25 -4.94 -9.31
N LYS A 12 5.95 -4.52 -10.54
CA LYS A 12 6.96 -4.25 -11.57
C LYS A 12 7.83 -3.04 -11.26
N VAL A 13 7.26 -1.98 -10.69
CA VAL A 13 8.02 -0.81 -10.25
C VAL A 13 9.00 -1.19 -9.14
N VAL A 14 8.52 -1.98 -8.16
CA VAL A 14 9.31 -2.46 -7.02
C VAL A 14 10.40 -3.46 -7.45
N GLU A 15 10.12 -4.35 -8.41
CA GLU A 15 11.13 -5.28 -8.96
C GLU A 15 12.31 -4.53 -9.58
N ASN A 16 12.06 -3.44 -10.28
CA ASN A 16 13.09 -2.63 -10.94
C ASN A 16 13.84 -1.67 -10.00
N ALA A 17 13.36 -1.53 -8.76
CA ALA A 17 13.98 -0.65 -7.77
C ALA A 17 14.99 -1.41 -6.90
N SER A 18 16.15 -0.78 -6.66
CA SER A 18 17.12 -1.24 -5.67
C SER A 18 16.97 -0.41 -4.41
N VAL A 19 16.52 -1.06 -3.33
CA VAL A 19 16.31 -0.40 -2.03
C VAL A 19 16.92 -1.28 -0.95
N GLU A 20 17.77 -0.67 -0.12
CA GLU A 20 18.25 -1.31 1.10
C GLU A 20 17.24 -1.05 2.24
N ILE A 21 16.82 -2.12 2.89
CA ILE A 21 15.90 -2.05 4.03
C ILE A 21 16.74 -2.08 5.31
N PRO A 22 16.72 -1.02 6.12
CA PRO A 22 17.41 -1.01 7.40
C PRO A 22 16.85 -2.08 8.36
N ALA A 23 17.72 -2.84 9.02
CA ALA A 23 17.32 -3.89 9.95
C ALA A 23 16.31 -3.43 11.02
N PRO A 24 16.44 -2.22 11.63
CA PRO A 24 15.45 -1.73 12.58
C PRO A 24 14.04 -1.52 11.99
N MET A 25 13.95 -1.12 10.71
CA MET A 25 12.66 -0.97 10.03
C MET A 25 12.00 -2.34 9.80
N LEU A 26 12.80 -3.35 9.42
CA LEU A 26 12.29 -4.71 9.24
C LEU A 26 11.79 -5.29 10.55
N GLU A 27 12.52 -5.09 11.66
CA GLU A 27 12.07 -5.54 12.98
C GLU A 27 10.76 -4.87 13.40
N ALA A 28 10.66 -3.55 13.26
CA ALA A 28 9.44 -2.81 13.58
C ALA A 28 8.25 -3.29 12.73
N GLN A 29 8.47 -3.57 11.45
CA GLN A 29 7.44 -4.11 10.55
C GLN A 29 7.00 -5.52 10.98
N LEU A 30 7.94 -6.38 11.37
CA LEU A 30 7.64 -7.71 11.88
C LEU A 30 6.84 -7.66 13.17
N ASP A 31 7.16 -6.74 14.08
CA ASP A 31 6.43 -6.54 15.33
C ASP A 31 4.98 -6.07 15.07
N ASN A 32 4.80 -5.14 14.14
CA ASN A 32 3.47 -4.71 13.72
C ASN A 32 2.66 -5.85 13.10
N MET A 33 3.26 -6.62 12.20
CA MET A 33 2.59 -7.77 11.58
C MET A 33 2.24 -8.86 12.60
N LEU A 34 3.11 -9.09 13.59
CA LEU A 34 2.86 -10.02 14.68
C LEU A 34 1.70 -9.53 15.55
N TYR A 35 1.66 -8.24 15.87
CA TYR A 35 0.56 -7.64 16.63
C TYR A 35 -0.77 -7.78 15.89
N ASP A 36 -0.82 -7.51 14.60
CA ASP A 36 -2.01 -7.70 13.77
C ASP A 36 -2.44 -9.17 13.73
N TYR A 37 -1.48 -10.08 13.67
CA TYR A 37 -1.74 -11.51 13.72
C TYR A 37 -2.35 -11.93 15.05
N GLN A 38 -1.79 -11.46 16.16
CA GLN A 38 -2.33 -11.69 17.51
C GLN A 38 -3.75 -11.16 17.65
N THR A 39 -4.00 -9.95 17.14
CA THR A 39 -5.31 -9.32 17.17
C THR A 39 -6.35 -10.14 16.40
N ARG A 40 -6.00 -10.65 15.22
CA ARG A 40 -6.88 -11.53 14.43
C ARG A 40 -7.17 -12.85 15.13
N LEU A 41 -6.17 -13.46 15.76
CA LEU A 41 -6.36 -14.67 16.55
C LEU A 41 -7.28 -14.41 17.74
N ALA A 42 -7.08 -13.31 18.44
CA ALA A 42 -7.92 -12.92 19.58
C ALA A 42 -9.38 -12.69 19.18
N GLN A 43 -9.63 -12.09 18.00
CA GLN A 43 -10.98 -11.94 17.45
C GLN A 43 -11.66 -13.27 17.13
N GLN A 44 -10.88 -14.32 16.86
CA GLN A 44 -11.35 -15.69 16.67
C GLN A 44 -11.45 -16.47 17.98
N GLY A 45 -11.20 -15.82 19.11
CA GLY A 45 -11.23 -16.43 20.44
C GLY A 45 -10.02 -17.29 20.78
N ILE A 46 -8.91 -17.16 20.04
CA ILE A 46 -7.69 -17.93 20.24
C ILE A 46 -6.58 -16.99 20.75
N PRO A 47 -6.24 -16.99 22.04
CA PRO A 47 -5.09 -16.26 22.56
C PRO A 47 -3.78 -16.77 21.95
N MET A 48 -2.81 -15.88 21.75
CA MET A 48 -1.53 -16.22 21.12
C MET A 48 -0.76 -17.34 21.84
N ASP A 49 -0.76 -17.32 23.17
CA ASP A 49 -0.12 -18.37 23.98
C ASP A 49 -0.76 -19.75 23.79
N GLN A 50 -2.07 -19.80 23.60
CA GLN A 50 -2.78 -21.02 23.27
C GLN A 50 -2.45 -21.49 21.84
N TYR A 51 -2.39 -20.56 20.89
CA TYR A 51 -2.00 -20.87 19.51
C TYR A 51 -0.59 -21.49 19.45
N LEU A 52 0.39 -20.88 20.13
CA LEU A 52 1.76 -21.39 20.19
C LEU A 52 1.84 -22.79 20.81
N LYS A 53 1.05 -23.06 21.86
CA LYS A 53 0.98 -24.40 22.48
C LYS A 53 0.39 -25.45 21.55
N ILE A 54 -0.65 -25.11 20.79
CA ILE A 54 -1.32 -26.03 19.86
C ILE A 54 -0.43 -26.34 18.65
N THR A 55 0.22 -25.31 18.10
CA THR A 55 1.03 -25.45 16.89
C THR A 55 2.47 -25.92 17.16
N GLY A 56 2.94 -25.78 18.39
CA GLY A 56 4.32 -26.04 18.76
C GLY A 56 5.32 -25.02 18.19
N GLN A 57 4.84 -23.91 17.67
CA GLN A 57 5.66 -22.85 17.10
C GLN A 57 6.15 -21.86 18.16
N THR A 58 7.24 -21.16 17.88
CA THR A 58 7.70 -20.01 18.65
C THR A 58 7.34 -18.69 17.96
N VAL A 59 7.40 -17.60 18.69
CA VAL A 59 7.19 -16.24 18.13
C VAL A 59 8.21 -15.95 17.03
N GLU A 60 9.47 -16.36 17.22
CA GLU A 60 10.55 -16.20 16.26
C GLU A 60 10.25 -16.92 14.95
N GLN A 61 9.75 -18.16 15.03
CA GLN A 61 9.38 -18.92 13.83
C GLN A 61 8.22 -18.26 13.06
N ILE A 62 7.28 -17.67 13.78
CA ILE A 62 6.19 -16.91 13.14
C ILE A 62 6.73 -15.65 12.46
N LYS A 63 7.64 -14.90 13.12
CA LYS A 63 8.32 -13.75 12.53
C LYS A 63 9.13 -14.14 11.28
N ASP A 64 9.84 -15.26 11.33
CA ASP A 64 10.60 -15.76 10.17
C ASP A 64 9.69 -16.07 8.97
N GLN A 65 8.53 -16.65 9.20
CA GLN A 65 7.52 -16.89 8.16
C GLN A 65 6.95 -15.60 7.56
N MET A 66 6.92 -14.53 8.34
CA MET A 66 6.43 -13.21 7.90
C MET A 66 7.52 -12.36 7.23
N LYS A 67 8.79 -12.73 7.36
CA LYS A 67 9.94 -11.90 6.96
C LYS A 67 9.91 -11.51 5.49
N GLU A 68 9.68 -12.47 4.59
CA GLU A 68 9.59 -12.19 3.15
C GLU A 68 8.47 -11.20 2.81
N SER A 69 7.32 -11.36 3.44
CA SER A 69 6.20 -10.43 3.27
C SER A 69 6.50 -9.05 3.86
N ALA A 70 7.16 -8.99 5.01
CA ALA A 70 7.57 -7.75 5.64
C ALA A 70 8.58 -6.98 4.76
N GLU A 71 9.60 -7.65 4.24
CA GLU A 71 10.58 -7.08 3.32
C GLU A 71 9.92 -6.55 2.05
N LYS A 72 9.00 -7.31 1.46
CA LYS A 72 8.26 -6.89 0.28
C LYS A 72 7.39 -5.67 0.54
N ASN A 73 6.68 -5.62 1.66
CA ASN A 73 5.85 -4.49 2.05
C ASN A 73 6.69 -3.24 2.27
N LEU A 74 7.79 -3.35 3.01
CA LEU A 74 8.71 -2.24 3.26
C LEU A 74 9.34 -1.73 1.96
N LYS A 75 9.83 -2.64 1.11
CA LYS A 75 10.37 -2.25 -0.19
C LYS A 75 9.35 -1.47 -1.01
N THR A 76 8.11 -1.94 -1.03
CA THR A 76 7.02 -1.27 -1.73
C THR A 76 6.78 0.14 -1.18
N SER A 77 6.67 0.28 0.14
CA SER A 77 6.47 1.60 0.77
C SER A 77 7.61 2.56 0.49
N LEU A 78 8.86 2.12 0.66
CA LEU A 78 10.05 2.94 0.42
C LEU A 78 10.17 3.39 -1.04
N VAL A 79 9.83 2.51 -2.00
CA VAL A 79 9.84 2.86 -3.42
C VAL A 79 8.77 3.90 -3.74
N ILE A 80 7.56 3.75 -3.22
CA ILE A 80 6.47 4.70 -3.46
C ILE A 80 6.78 6.04 -2.77
N GLU A 81 7.32 6.04 -1.55
CA GLU A 81 7.76 7.26 -0.87
C GLU A 81 8.85 8.00 -1.65
N ALA A 82 9.84 7.29 -2.17
CA ALA A 82 10.89 7.89 -3.00
C ALA A 82 10.35 8.49 -4.30
N ILE A 83 9.35 7.87 -4.92
CA ILE A 83 8.66 8.42 -6.10
C ILE A 83 7.86 9.66 -5.70
N MET A 84 7.13 9.60 -4.60
CA MET A 84 6.33 10.70 -4.07
C MET A 84 7.18 11.96 -3.83
N GLU A 85 8.37 11.77 -3.23
CA GLU A 85 9.34 12.86 -3.03
C GLU A 85 9.91 13.39 -4.35
N LYS A 86 10.31 12.49 -5.25
CA LYS A 86 10.91 12.85 -6.54
C LYS A 86 9.94 13.61 -7.45
N GLU A 87 8.70 13.19 -7.50
CA GLU A 87 7.64 13.81 -8.31
C GLU A 87 6.98 15.00 -7.59
N ASN A 88 7.43 15.33 -6.35
CA ASN A 88 6.88 16.40 -5.51
C ASN A 88 5.35 16.32 -5.38
N ILE A 89 4.84 15.12 -5.13
CA ILE A 89 3.40 14.91 -4.99
C ILE A 89 2.92 15.60 -3.73
N THR A 90 2.13 16.65 -3.92
CA THR A 90 1.51 17.42 -2.86
C THR A 90 0.00 17.26 -2.94
N VAL A 91 -0.60 16.94 -1.80
CA VAL A 91 -2.04 16.78 -1.69
C VAL A 91 -2.67 18.10 -1.26
N ALA A 92 -3.68 18.53 -1.96
CA ALA A 92 -4.49 19.67 -1.56
C ALA A 92 -5.29 19.35 -0.30
N ASP A 93 -5.46 20.34 0.57
CA ASP A 93 -6.17 20.13 1.84
C ASP A 93 -7.63 19.69 1.60
N GLU A 94 -8.24 20.12 0.49
CA GLU A 94 -9.58 19.70 0.08
C GLU A 94 -9.71 18.18 -0.14
N ARG A 95 -8.65 17.54 -0.65
CA ARG A 95 -8.63 16.07 -0.84
C ARG A 95 -8.55 15.34 0.49
N VAL A 96 -7.79 15.89 1.44
CA VAL A 96 -7.72 15.36 2.80
C VAL A 96 -9.08 15.49 3.49
N ASP A 97 -9.73 16.63 3.31
CA ASP A 97 -11.09 16.87 3.84
C ASP A 97 -12.13 15.91 3.25
N GLU A 98 -12.04 15.56 1.96
CA GLU A 98 -12.90 14.54 1.35
C GLU A 98 -12.75 13.17 2.00
N GLU A 99 -11.54 12.76 2.36
CA GLU A 99 -11.33 11.49 3.06
C GLU A 99 -11.91 11.52 4.48
N PHE A 100 -11.74 12.63 5.21
CA PHE A 100 -12.38 12.79 6.51
C PHE A 100 -13.91 12.81 6.41
N LYS A 101 -14.49 13.39 5.35
CA LYS A 101 -15.95 13.33 5.10
C LYS A 101 -16.42 11.89 4.88
N LYS A 102 -15.69 11.08 4.10
CA LYS A 102 -15.99 9.66 3.91
C LYS A 102 -15.95 8.88 5.24
N ILE A 103 -14.98 9.19 6.08
CA ILE A 103 -14.87 8.59 7.41
C ILE A 103 -16.07 8.99 8.28
N ALA A 104 -16.46 10.27 8.29
CA ALA A 104 -17.62 10.75 9.04
C ALA A 104 -18.90 10.04 8.58
N GLU A 105 -19.11 9.91 7.28
CA GLU A 105 -20.25 9.17 6.70
C GLU A 105 -20.25 7.69 7.13
N GLN A 106 -19.09 7.03 7.08
CA GLN A 106 -18.95 5.62 7.47
C GLN A 106 -19.30 5.38 8.94
N TYR A 107 -18.92 6.32 9.82
CA TYR A 107 -19.22 6.25 11.24
C TYR A 107 -20.56 6.94 11.60
N LYS A 108 -21.28 7.48 10.61
CA LYS A 108 -22.54 8.20 10.82
C LYS A 108 -22.41 9.38 11.80
N MET A 109 -21.30 10.10 11.68
CA MET A 109 -20.99 11.29 12.47
C MET A 109 -21.05 12.53 11.58
N GLU A 110 -21.34 13.69 12.17
CA GLU A 110 -21.17 14.95 11.45
C GLU A 110 -19.66 15.26 11.27
N TYR A 111 -19.32 15.79 10.09
CA TYR A 111 -17.92 16.13 9.75
C TYR A 111 -17.28 17.05 10.78
N ASP A 112 -18.01 18.10 11.22
CA ASP A 112 -17.52 19.05 12.21
C ASP A 112 -17.23 18.40 13.57
N ASP A 113 -18.00 17.39 13.96
CA ASP A 113 -17.76 16.67 15.21
C ASP A 113 -16.55 15.72 15.11
N LEU A 114 -16.37 15.08 13.97
CA LEU A 114 -15.16 14.31 13.69
C LEU A 114 -13.92 15.21 13.75
N MET A 115 -13.94 16.38 13.09
CA MET A 115 -12.80 17.28 13.00
C MET A 115 -12.39 17.89 14.36
N LYS A 116 -13.30 17.98 15.33
CA LYS A 116 -12.96 18.36 16.72
C LYS A 116 -12.12 17.31 17.45
N THR A 117 -12.21 16.06 17.04
CA THR A 117 -11.46 14.94 17.65
C THR A 117 -10.16 14.65 16.95
N VAL A 118 -9.98 15.12 15.71
CA VAL A 118 -8.79 14.87 14.88
C VAL A 118 -7.66 15.83 15.29
N SER A 119 -6.52 15.28 15.67
CA SER A 119 -5.30 16.04 15.95
C SER A 119 -4.60 16.47 14.65
N GLU A 120 -3.72 17.47 14.74
CA GLU A 120 -2.88 17.89 13.60
C GLU A 120 -1.99 16.74 13.10
N GLU A 121 -1.49 15.91 14.01
CA GLU A 121 -0.71 14.72 13.66
C GLU A 121 -1.52 13.71 12.83
N GLN A 122 -2.81 13.53 13.16
CA GLN A 122 -3.72 12.67 12.39
C GLN A 122 -4.03 13.27 11.02
N LYS A 123 -4.13 14.58 10.89
CA LYS A 123 -4.30 15.26 9.59
C LYS A 123 -3.06 15.07 8.71
N GLU A 124 -1.87 15.25 9.28
CA GLU A 124 -0.61 15.02 8.57
C GLU A 124 -0.44 13.56 8.15
N SER A 125 -0.86 12.62 8.99
CA SER A 125 -0.87 11.20 8.66
C SER A 125 -1.82 10.91 7.50
N MET A 126 -3.03 11.45 7.54
CA MET A 126 -4.01 11.33 6.46
C MET A 126 -3.49 11.94 5.16
N LYS A 127 -2.84 13.11 5.24
CA LYS A 127 -2.24 13.77 4.08
C LYS A 127 -1.18 12.89 3.40
N ARG A 128 -0.36 12.22 4.19
CA ARG A 128 0.63 11.24 3.68
C ARG A 128 -0.03 10.03 3.05
N GLU A 129 -1.09 9.51 3.64
CA GLU A 129 -1.83 8.37 3.13
C GLU A 129 -2.50 8.70 1.78
N VAL A 130 -3.11 9.87 1.67
CA VAL A 130 -3.69 10.35 0.40
C VAL A 130 -2.62 10.56 -0.66
N ALA A 131 -1.47 11.17 -0.31
CA ALA A 131 -0.34 11.34 -1.23
C ALA A 131 0.20 9.98 -1.73
N PHE A 132 0.29 9.01 -0.86
CA PHE A 132 0.69 7.64 -1.19
C PHE A 132 -0.28 7.00 -2.19
N GLN A 133 -1.58 7.15 -1.97
CA GLN A 133 -2.60 6.62 -2.89
C GLN A 133 -2.59 7.34 -4.24
N GLU A 134 -2.46 8.67 -4.26
CA GLU A 134 -2.34 9.43 -5.51
C GLU A 134 -1.10 9.05 -6.31
N THR A 135 0.01 8.73 -5.64
CA THR A 135 1.22 8.21 -6.30
C THR A 135 0.95 6.86 -6.96
N ILE A 136 0.25 5.97 -6.30
CA ILE A 136 -0.17 4.68 -6.87
C ILE A 136 -1.06 4.90 -8.10
N ASP A 137 -2.05 5.76 -7.99
CA ASP A 137 -3.00 6.06 -9.07
C ASP A 137 -2.29 6.64 -10.29
N MET A 138 -1.31 7.53 -10.08
CA MET A 138 -0.45 8.09 -11.13
C MET A 138 0.35 6.98 -11.84
N LEU A 139 1.02 6.11 -11.09
CA LEU A 139 1.80 5.00 -11.66
C LEU A 139 0.93 4.05 -12.48
N VAL A 140 -0.28 3.78 -12.03
CA VAL A 140 -1.25 2.93 -12.74
C VAL A 140 -1.73 3.60 -14.02
N ALA A 141 -1.99 4.91 -13.99
CA ALA A 141 -2.40 5.68 -15.16
C ALA A 141 -1.30 5.68 -16.23
N GLU A 142 -0.05 5.94 -15.85
CA GLU A 142 1.10 5.92 -16.77
C GLU A 142 1.34 4.53 -17.38
N ALA A 143 1.26 3.47 -16.56
CA ALA A 143 1.40 2.11 -17.06
C ALA A 143 0.30 1.72 -18.07
N ASN A 144 -0.92 2.21 -17.90
CA ASN A 144 -2.02 2.00 -18.81
C ASN A 144 -1.83 2.76 -20.14
N LEU A 145 -1.30 3.99 -20.10
CA LEU A 145 -0.96 4.77 -21.29
C LEU A 145 0.10 4.05 -22.13
N VAL A 146 1.21 3.63 -21.53
CA VAL A 146 2.27 2.87 -22.21
C VAL A 146 1.74 1.56 -22.83
N LYS A 147 0.81 0.90 -22.16
CA LYS A 147 0.20 -0.34 -22.66
C LYS A 147 -0.74 -0.09 -23.85
N ALA A 148 -1.44 1.04 -23.86
CA ALA A 148 -2.29 1.46 -24.96
C ALA A 148 -1.46 1.81 -26.19
N GLU A 149 -0.37 2.57 -26.05
CA GLU A 149 0.55 2.92 -27.12
C GLU A 149 1.24 1.71 -27.76
N LYS A 150 1.65 0.72 -26.94
CA LYS A 150 2.22 -0.54 -27.45
C LYS A 150 1.21 -1.36 -28.24
N LYS A 151 -0.07 -1.35 -27.84
CA LYS A 151 -1.13 -2.04 -28.59
C LYS A 151 -1.43 -1.37 -29.91
N SER A 152 -1.47 -0.03 -29.95
CA SER A 152 -1.73 0.71 -31.19
C SER A 152 -0.58 0.54 -32.20
N LYS A 153 0.69 0.57 -31.75
CA LYS A 153 1.85 0.32 -32.60
C LYS A 153 1.83 -1.11 -33.18
N LYS A 154 1.51 -2.12 -32.35
CA LYS A 154 1.45 -3.50 -32.82
C LYS A 154 0.31 -3.74 -33.82
N ALA A 155 -0.83 -3.07 -33.61
CA ALA A 155 -1.95 -3.15 -34.57
C ALA A 155 -1.59 -2.53 -35.92
N ALA A 156 -0.86 -1.40 -35.91
CA ALA A 156 -0.39 -0.76 -37.13
C ALA A 156 0.65 -1.60 -37.90
N GLU A 157 1.57 -2.29 -37.16
CA GLU A 157 2.55 -3.20 -37.76
C GLU A 157 1.92 -4.48 -38.36
N ASP A 158 0.84 -4.97 -37.75
CA ASP A 158 0.11 -6.14 -38.23
C ASP A 158 -0.76 -5.81 -39.49
N GLU A 159 -1.27 -4.56 -39.61
CA GLU A 159 -1.98 -4.08 -40.80
C GLU A 159 -1.03 -3.90 -42.00
N GLU A 160 0.19 -3.40 -41.79
CA GLU A 160 1.19 -3.17 -42.82
C GLU A 160 1.74 -4.52 -43.43
N LYS A 161 1.72 -5.59 -42.63
CA LYS A 161 2.14 -6.94 -43.07
C LYS A 161 1.06 -7.72 -43.81
N THR A 162 -0.17 -7.24 -43.85
CA THR A 162 -1.27 -7.91 -44.57
C THR A 162 -1.53 -7.34 -45.95
N GLU A 163 -0.84 -6.26 -46.33
CA GLU A 163 -0.96 -5.61 -47.65
C GLU A 163 0.20 -5.96 -48.63
N GLU A 164 1.11 -6.88 -48.27
CA GLU A 164 2.11 -7.49 -49.17
C GLU A 164 1.69 -8.96 -49.50
#